data_ad661ea6d9bd5f357bea383610de2d3c
#
_entry.id   ad661ea6d9bd5f357bea383610de2d3c
#
_cell.length_a   1.000
_cell.length_b   1.000
_cell.length_c   1.000
_cell.angle_alpha   90.00
_cell.angle_beta   90.00
_cell.angle_gamma   90.00
#
_symmetry.space_group_name_H-M   'P 1'
#
loop_
_entity.id
_entity.type
_entity.pdbx_description
1 polymer ?
#
loop_
_entity_poly.entity_id
_entity_poly.type
_entity_poly.pdbx_seq_one_letter_code
_entity_poly.pdbx_strand_id
1 'polypeptide(L)'
;MGNRILLGLDNGNKCTKTSEGYIAESGFTKSNSEPISASNLLIYEGKFYSIGGNRLSVQMDKTVNQDTFIMSLPAIADAVNIARIEDKSDVILGVGLPIVNYGTLKKKFREYFLRQDVKFNFNKKGYAINIIDCRVYPQGYASLITVFNSYKDILCNVIDIGGYTVDIFRVENGIIDTASCYSLPDGIITLIANIQQELLKTNIRLTETQIQDIILGREPVIFEADVKEIIKIMTNEYVENILAKIEEYGFEFRNPTVFTGGGSMLLRKYIEESTKVRYADFLDQFANAKGYKILLEQELRR
;
A
#
# COMPACT_ATOMS: atom_id res chain seq x y z
N MET A 1 -3.07 20.30 25.30
CA MET A 1 -3.21 18.99 24.65
C MET A 1 -1.85 18.60 24.15
N GLY A 2 -1.29 17.47 24.60
CA GLY A 2 0.10 17.13 24.32
C GLY A 2 0.38 16.92 22.84
N ASN A 3 1.64 16.98 22.44
CA ASN A 3 2.18 16.77 21.09
C ASN A 3 1.92 15.34 20.59
N ARG A 4 0.64 14.95 20.49
CA ARG A 4 0.22 13.59 20.09
C ARG A 4 -0.31 13.57 18.67
N ILE A 5 0.19 12.63 17.89
CA ILE A 5 -0.20 12.40 16.48
C ILE A 5 -0.90 11.04 16.36
N LEU A 6 -2.05 11.03 15.72
CA LEU A 6 -2.72 9.80 15.27
C LEU A 6 -2.45 9.64 13.77
N LEU A 7 -1.79 8.56 13.38
CA LEU A 7 -1.34 8.33 12.02
C LEU A 7 -1.76 6.95 11.52
N GLY A 8 -2.54 6.93 10.45
CA GLY A 8 -2.74 5.73 9.66
C GLY A 8 -1.54 5.54 8.72
N LEU A 9 -0.88 4.38 8.80
CA LEU A 9 0.34 4.08 8.07
C LEU A 9 0.20 2.73 7.34
N ASP A 10 0.17 2.79 6.03
CA ASP A 10 0.14 1.63 5.15
C ASP A 10 1.55 1.33 4.61
N ASN A 11 2.20 0.34 5.20
CA ASN A 11 3.51 -0.15 4.78
C ASN A 11 3.37 -1.23 3.69
N GLY A 12 2.96 -0.84 2.48
CA GLY A 12 2.85 -1.76 1.35
C GLY A 12 4.22 -2.26 0.84
N ASN A 13 4.23 -3.40 0.14
CA ASN A 13 5.46 -3.92 -0.50
C ASN A 13 5.94 -3.03 -1.68
N LYS A 14 5.05 -2.24 -2.26
CA LYS A 14 5.37 -1.32 -3.35
C LYS A 14 5.59 0.10 -2.85
N CYS A 15 4.68 0.62 -2.02
CA CYS A 15 4.75 1.97 -1.49
C CYS A 15 4.35 2.00 -0.02
N THR A 16 5.02 2.86 0.75
CA THR A 16 4.60 3.28 2.09
C THR A 16 3.74 4.53 1.95
N LYS A 17 2.56 4.55 2.58
CA LYS A 17 1.58 5.63 2.49
C LYS A 17 1.02 6.00 3.85
N THR A 18 0.57 7.25 4.00
CA THR A 18 -0.10 7.70 5.23
C THR A 18 -1.51 8.22 4.97
N SER A 19 -2.29 8.31 6.04
CA SER A 19 -3.59 8.98 6.05
C SER A 19 -3.51 10.46 5.72
N GLU A 20 -2.33 11.08 5.86
CA GLU A 20 -2.05 12.49 5.58
C GLU A 20 -1.59 12.76 4.14
N GLY A 21 -1.46 11.70 3.32
CA GLY A 21 -1.12 11.83 1.91
C GLY A 21 0.35 11.63 1.56
N TYR A 22 1.23 11.31 2.53
CA TYR A 22 2.59 10.90 2.22
C TYR A 22 2.59 9.62 1.40
N ILE A 23 3.48 9.57 0.40
CA ILE A 23 3.76 8.36 -0.38
C ILE A 23 5.23 8.30 -0.75
N ALA A 24 5.84 7.14 -0.57
CA ALA A 24 7.17 6.83 -1.06
C ALA A 24 7.25 5.37 -1.51
N GLU A 25 8.07 5.07 -2.51
CA GLU A 25 8.38 3.68 -2.88
C GLU A 25 9.01 2.95 -1.68
N SER A 26 8.58 1.70 -1.44
CA SER A 26 9.09 0.87 -0.34
C SER A 26 10.48 0.34 -0.70
N GLY A 27 11.46 1.24 -0.61
CA GLY A 27 12.84 0.97 -0.95
C GLY A 27 13.78 2.03 -0.41
N PHE A 28 15.02 1.62 -0.17
CA PHE A 28 16.11 2.54 0.19
C PHE A 28 17.48 1.96 -0.19
N THR A 29 18.43 2.84 -0.37
CA THR A 29 19.85 2.48 -0.43
C THR A 29 20.52 2.89 0.88
N LYS A 30 21.20 1.95 1.55
CA LYS A 30 21.90 2.15 2.82
C LYS A 30 23.38 2.41 2.60
N SER A 31 23.93 3.41 3.29
CA SER A 31 25.36 3.74 3.30
C SER A 31 25.86 4.02 4.73
N ASN A 32 27.15 3.79 4.95
CA ASN A 32 27.85 4.20 6.18
C ASN A 32 28.45 5.62 6.09
N SER A 33 28.45 6.23 4.92
CA SER A 33 28.89 7.60 4.67
C SER A 33 27.76 8.41 4.03
N GLU A 34 27.80 9.73 4.25
CA GLU A 34 26.83 10.62 3.63
C GLU A 34 26.95 10.57 2.10
N PRO A 35 25.86 10.33 1.37
CA PRO A 35 25.87 10.32 -0.08
C PRO A 35 26.08 11.73 -0.63
N ILE A 36 26.78 11.86 -1.77
CA ILE A 36 27.10 13.15 -2.42
C ILE A 36 25.84 13.95 -2.77
N SER A 37 24.77 13.26 -3.13
CA SER A 37 23.48 13.88 -3.47
C SER A 37 22.38 12.92 -3.00
N ALA A 38 21.57 13.36 -2.06
CA ALA A 38 20.38 12.64 -1.67
C ALA A 38 19.24 13.61 -1.43
N SER A 39 18.23 13.55 -2.29
CA SER A 39 16.88 13.91 -1.94
C SER A 39 16.30 12.75 -1.11
N ASN A 40 15.48 13.05 -0.11
CA ASN A 40 14.89 12.05 0.79
C ASN A 40 15.92 11.27 1.64
N LEU A 41 16.90 11.99 2.21
CA LEU A 41 17.91 11.41 3.06
C LEU A 41 17.41 11.26 4.50
N LEU A 42 17.35 10.01 4.96
CA LEU A 42 17.12 9.65 6.35
C LEU A 42 18.46 9.29 7.01
N ILE A 43 18.72 9.85 8.19
CA ILE A 43 19.84 9.46 9.05
C ILE A 43 19.26 8.88 10.32
N TYR A 44 19.54 7.61 10.57
CA TYR A 44 19.05 6.88 11.74
C TYR A 44 20.12 5.91 12.24
N GLU A 45 20.36 5.89 13.56
CA GLU A 45 21.40 5.07 14.21
C GLU A 45 22.78 5.16 13.54
N GLY A 46 23.19 6.37 13.16
CA GLY A 46 24.49 6.64 12.52
C GLY A 46 24.64 6.12 11.09
N LYS A 47 23.54 5.71 10.45
CA LYS A 47 23.51 5.23 9.08
C LYS A 47 22.67 6.15 8.20
N PHE A 48 23.02 6.18 6.91
CA PHE A 48 22.38 7.01 5.90
C PHE A 48 21.49 6.11 5.02
N TYR A 49 20.27 6.54 4.80
CA TYR A 49 19.28 5.83 3.96
C TYR A 49 18.72 6.80 2.93
N SER A 50 18.99 6.56 1.65
CA SER A 50 18.36 7.29 0.55
C SER A 50 17.03 6.62 0.24
N ILE A 51 15.92 7.24 0.65
CA ILE A 51 14.55 6.70 0.52
C ILE A 51 14.08 6.82 -0.94
N GLY A 52 13.38 5.80 -1.44
CA GLY A 52 12.96 5.68 -2.84
C GLY A 52 14.06 5.10 -3.74
N GLY A 53 15.10 4.49 -3.16
CA GLY A 53 16.15 3.77 -3.85
C GLY A 53 15.71 2.36 -4.29
N ASN A 54 16.62 1.39 -4.14
CA ASN A 54 16.31 0.00 -4.50
C ASN A 54 15.13 -0.53 -3.70
N ARG A 55 14.13 -1.10 -4.40
CA ARG A 55 12.97 -1.73 -3.76
C ARG A 55 13.44 -2.82 -2.78
N LEU A 56 12.84 -2.83 -1.60
CA LEU A 56 13.05 -3.89 -0.63
C LEU A 56 12.51 -5.22 -1.14
N SER A 57 13.16 -6.29 -0.72
CA SER A 57 12.65 -7.65 -0.97
C SER A 57 11.26 -7.80 -0.35
N VAL A 58 10.36 -8.46 -1.06
CA VAL A 58 9.02 -8.77 -0.55
C VAL A 58 9.14 -9.63 0.71
N GLN A 59 8.47 -9.20 1.77
CA GLN A 59 8.45 -9.90 3.06
C GLN A 59 7.01 -10.17 3.47
N MET A 60 6.70 -11.45 3.71
CA MET A 60 5.41 -11.87 4.26
C MET A 60 5.28 -11.46 5.74
N ASP A 61 6.36 -11.55 6.49
CA ASP A 61 6.47 -11.03 7.85
C ASP A 61 7.39 -9.80 7.87
N LYS A 62 6.79 -8.63 7.95
CA LYS A 62 7.47 -7.33 7.94
C LYS A 62 8.25 -7.01 9.23
N THR A 63 8.26 -7.94 10.19
CA THR A 63 8.94 -7.76 11.48
C THR A 63 10.29 -8.48 11.56
N VAL A 64 10.71 -9.16 10.48
CA VAL A 64 11.95 -9.95 10.46
C VAL A 64 13.23 -9.11 10.52
N ASN A 65 13.12 -7.84 10.12
CA ASN A 65 14.22 -6.87 10.17
C ASN A 65 13.67 -5.46 10.47
N GLN A 66 14.52 -4.43 10.39
CA GLN A 66 14.12 -3.03 10.65
C GLN A 66 13.63 -2.29 9.41
N ASP A 67 13.56 -2.89 8.23
CA ASP A 67 13.30 -2.18 6.98
C ASP A 67 11.95 -1.47 6.98
N THR A 68 10.90 -2.14 7.45
CA THR A 68 9.56 -1.56 7.57
C THR A 68 9.55 -0.36 8.55
N PHE A 69 10.28 -0.47 9.66
CA PHE A 69 10.40 0.64 10.60
C PHE A 69 11.17 1.83 10.00
N ILE A 70 12.29 1.56 9.32
CA ILE A 70 13.09 2.58 8.63
C ILE A 70 12.21 3.33 7.61
N MET A 71 11.43 2.60 6.80
CA MET A 71 10.49 3.21 5.85
C MET A 71 9.37 4.02 6.51
N SER A 72 9.05 3.74 7.77
CA SER A 72 8.02 4.47 8.51
C SER A 72 8.51 5.82 9.03
N LEU A 73 9.81 6.00 9.26
CA LEU A 73 10.36 7.23 9.84
C LEU A 73 10.13 8.47 8.96
N PRO A 74 10.38 8.46 7.64
CA PRO A 74 10.04 9.59 6.76
C PRO A 74 8.54 9.92 6.76
N ALA A 75 7.69 8.88 6.78
CA ALA A 75 6.25 9.05 6.82
C ALA A 75 5.76 9.69 8.13
N ILE A 76 6.38 9.33 9.27
CA ILE A 76 6.13 9.96 10.57
C ILE A 76 6.67 11.41 10.58
N ALA A 77 7.85 11.66 10.00
CA ALA A 77 8.41 13.01 9.89
C ALA A 77 7.46 13.95 9.14
N ASP A 78 6.86 13.46 8.05
CA ASP A 78 5.87 14.22 7.28
C ASP A 78 4.64 14.56 8.13
N ALA A 79 4.09 13.60 8.87
CA ALA A 79 2.97 13.82 9.78
C ALA A 79 3.30 14.82 10.92
N VAL A 80 4.52 14.76 11.47
CA VAL A 80 5.01 15.75 12.46
C VAL A 80 5.06 17.15 11.87
N ASN A 81 5.53 17.28 10.61
CA ASN A 81 5.57 18.57 9.90
C ASN A 81 4.17 19.13 9.64
N ILE A 82 3.23 18.30 9.18
CA ILE A 82 1.84 18.69 8.97
C ILE A 82 1.19 19.16 10.26
N ALA A 83 1.47 18.48 11.38
CA ALA A 83 0.99 18.84 12.71
C ALA A 83 1.68 20.07 13.30
N ARG A 84 2.77 20.56 12.66
CA ARG A 84 3.60 21.70 13.10
C ARG A 84 4.13 21.55 14.53
N ILE A 85 4.53 20.33 14.89
CA ILE A 85 5.12 20.04 16.20
C ILE A 85 6.63 20.20 16.08
N GLU A 86 7.21 21.06 16.93
CA GLU A 86 8.66 21.33 16.96
C GLU A 86 9.38 20.48 17.99
N ASP A 87 8.68 20.11 19.06
CA ASP A 87 9.22 19.31 20.17
C ASP A 87 9.05 17.82 19.94
N LYS A 88 9.47 17.02 20.94
CA LYS A 88 9.27 15.59 20.98
C LYS A 88 7.76 15.24 20.86
N SER A 89 7.44 14.35 19.93
CA SER A 89 6.07 13.95 19.63
C SER A 89 5.77 12.54 20.11
N ASP A 90 4.58 12.35 20.69
CA ASP A 90 4.00 11.04 20.92
C ASP A 90 3.16 10.63 19.71
N VAL A 91 3.46 9.48 19.13
CA VAL A 91 2.79 8.95 17.94
C VAL A 91 2.00 7.70 18.32
N ILE A 92 0.75 7.65 17.90
CA ILE A 92 -0.08 6.44 17.92
C ILE A 92 -0.32 6.03 16.47
N LEU A 93 0.08 4.81 16.13
CA LEU A 93 -0.02 4.27 14.79
C LEU A 93 -1.26 3.38 14.63
N GLY A 94 -1.99 3.59 13.53
CA GLY A 94 -2.87 2.59 12.95
C GLY A 94 -2.17 1.97 11.74
N VAL A 95 -1.88 0.67 11.77
CA VAL A 95 -1.17 -0.05 10.70
C VAL A 95 -2.01 -1.23 10.22
N GLY A 96 -1.63 -1.84 9.10
CA GLY A 96 -2.38 -2.95 8.53
C GLY A 96 -1.59 -4.17 8.17
N LEU A 97 -2.28 -5.31 8.19
CA LEU A 97 -1.81 -6.59 7.70
C LEU A 97 -2.81 -7.16 6.68
N PRO A 98 -2.32 -7.92 5.68
CA PRO A 98 -3.19 -8.73 4.83
C PRO A 98 -4.13 -9.57 5.68
N ILE A 99 -5.39 -9.69 5.26
CA ILE A 99 -6.45 -10.30 6.07
C ILE A 99 -6.10 -11.73 6.49
N VAL A 100 -5.44 -12.49 5.61
CA VAL A 100 -5.01 -13.88 5.88
C VAL A 100 -3.95 -13.98 6.98
N ASN A 101 -3.14 -12.94 7.18
CA ASN A 101 -2.05 -12.90 8.16
C ASN A 101 -2.44 -12.17 9.45
N TYR A 102 -3.59 -11.50 9.45
CA TYR A 102 -4.00 -10.64 10.56
C TYR A 102 -4.05 -11.37 11.90
N GLY A 103 -4.70 -12.52 11.93
CA GLY A 103 -4.87 -13.30 13.18
C GLY A 103 -3.55 -13.73 13.82
N THR A 104 -2.58 -14.11 13.01
CA THR A 104 -1.30 -14.67 13.46
C THR A 104 -0.24 -13.62 13.77
N LEU A 105 -0.20 -12.53 13.02
CA LEU A 105 0.89 -11.56 13.09
C LEU A 105 0.55 -10.27 13.84
N LYS A 106 -0.73 -9.98 14.13
CA LYS A 106 -1.13 -8.68 14.69
C LYS A 106 -0.40 -8.30 15.98
N LYS A 107 -0.21 -9.24 16.90
CA LYS A 107 0.47 -8.98 18.19
C LYS A 107 1.94 -8.62 17.96
N LYS A 108 2.64 -9.45 17.17
CA LYS A 108 4.05 -9.26 16.81
C LYS A 108 4.26 -7.95 16.05
N PHE A 109 3.36 -7.62 15.11
CA PHE A 109 3.44 -6.40 14.31
C PHE A 109 3.16 -5.14 15.15
N ARG A 110 2.26 -5.21 16.12
CA ARG A 110 2.07 -4.14 17.10
C ARG A 110 3.34 -3.89 17.91
N GLU A 111 3.91 -4.94 18.53
CA GLU A 111 5.11 -4.86 19.35
C GLU A 111 6.32 -4.34 18.58
N TYR A 112 6.43 -4.67 17.31
CA TYR A 112 7.50 -4.23 16.41
C TYR A 112 7.60 -2.70 16.29
N PHE A 113 6.47 -1.99 16.35
CA PHE A 113 6.47 -0.53 16.23
C PHE A 113 6.67 0.21 17.56
N LEU A 114 6.38 -0.40 18.71
CA LEU A 114 6.47 0.29 20.00
C LEU A 114 7.92 0.64 20.34
N ARG A 115 8.23 1.94 20.41
CA ARG A 115 9.57 2.45 20.67
C ARG A 115 9.53 3.78 21.41
N GLN A 116 10.50 3.98 22.29
CA GLN A 116 10.71 5.23 23.03
C GLN A 116 12.01 5.89 22.56
N ASP A 117 12.07 7.20 22.69
CA ASP A 117 13.28 8.02 22.46
C ASP A 117 13.91 7.83 21.07
N VAL A 118 13.07 7.63 20.05
CA VAL A 118 13.54 7.51 18.66
C VAL A 118 13.97 8.89 18.16
N LYS A 119 15.26 9.01 17.81
CA LYS A 119 15.84 10.23 17.24
C LYS A 119 16.36 9.93 15.85
N PHE A 120 16.02 10.76 14.89
CA PHE A 120 16.48 10.64 13.51
C PHE A 120 16.48 12.00 12.81
N ASN A 121 17.19 12.11 11.70
CA ASN A 121 17.15 13.28 10.82
C ASN A 121 16.53 12.85 9.49
N PHE A 122 15.62 13.67 8.95
CA PHE A 122 15.09 13.50 7.62
C PHE A 122 15.16 14.83 6.87
N ASN A 123 15.78 14.82 5.69
CA ASN A 123 15.99 16.02 4.87
C ASN A 123 16.58 17.20 5.68
N LYS A 124 17.65 16.94 6.44
CA LYS A 124 18.37 17.91 7.29
C LYS A 124 17.60 18.43 8.51
N LYS A 125 16.37 17.98 8.76
CA LYS A 125 15.60 18.32 9.96
C LYS A 125 15.65 17.17 10.96
N GLY A 126 15.90 17.51 12.23
CA GLY A 126 15.93 16.55 13.34
C GLY A 126 14.51 16.29 13.88
N TYR A 127 14.26 15.04 14.26
CA TYR A 127 13.00 14.60 14.88
C TYR A 127 13.29 13.77 16.12
N ALA A 128 12.44 13.92 17.12
CA ALA A 128 12.41 13.09 18.32
C ALA A 128 10.99 12.62 18.57
N ILE A 129 10.77 11.31 18.61
CA ILE A 129 9.43 10.73 18.76
C ILE A 129 9.40 9.58 19.77
N ASN A 130 8.22 9.33 20.32
CA ASN A 130 7.86 8.06 20.95
C ASN A 130 6.72 7.46 20.15
N ILE A 131 6.76 6.17 19.85
CA ILE A 131 5.61 5.43 19.38
C ILE A 131 5.00 4.75 20.60
N ILE A 132 4.00 5.40 21.20
CA ILE A 132 3.43 5.03 22.49
C ILE A 132 2.34 3.95 22.40
N ASP A 133 1.68 3.84 21.25
CA ASP A 133 0.74 2.75 20.94
C ASP A 133 0.72 2.49 19.44
N CYS A 134 0.31 1.27 19.09
CA CYS A 134 0.12 0.83 17.72
C CYS A 134 -1.08 -0.11 17.65
N ARG A 135 -2.02 0.18 16.77
CA ARG A 135 -3.19 -0.67 16.50
C ARG A 135 -3.06 -1.27 15.11
N VAL A 136 -3.41 -2.54 15.01
CA VAL A 136 -3.26 -3.31 13.76
C VAL A 136 -4.64 -3.66 13.23
N TYR A 137 -4.88 -3.39 11.95
CA TYR A 137 -6.16 -3.59 11.28
C TYR A 137 -6.02 -4.49 10.05
N PRO A 138 -7.08 -5.19 9.61
CA PRO A 138 -7.07 -5.92 8.33
C PRO A 138 -7.04 -4.94 7.15
N GLN A 139 -6.09 -5.13 6.23
CA GLN A 139 -6.06 -4.42 4.95
C GLN A 139 -7.33 -4.72 4.14
N GLY A 140 -7.70 -3.85 3.22
CA GLY A 140 -8.95 -3.96 2.46
C GLY A 140 -10.20 -3.64 3.31
N TYR A 141 -10.39 -4.30 4.46
CA TYR A 141 -11.51 -3.94 5.35
C TYR A 141 -11.38 -2.51 5.88
N ALA A 142 -10.18 -2.12 6.29
CA ALA A 142 -9.95 -0.74 6.71
C ALA A 142 -10.23 0.25 5.57
N SER A 143 -9.90 -0.08 4.32
CA SER A 143 -10.26 0.78 3.19
C SER A 143 -11.78 0.90 3.01
N LEU A 144 -12.54 -0.19 3.20
CA LEU A 144 -14.01 -0.19 3.15
C LEU A 144 -14.62 0.74 4.21
N ILE A 145 -13.96 0.91 5.38
CA ILE A 145 -14.42 1.81 6.44
C ILE A 145 -14.55 3.25 5.94
N THR A 146 -13.76 3.67 4.96
CA THR A 146 -13.87 5.04 4.38
C THR A 146 -15.21 5.28 3.67
N VAL A 147 -15.88 4.23 3.23
CA VAL A 147 -17.20 4.24 2.55
C VAL A 147 -18.22 3.34 3.24
N PHE A 148 -18.00 3.00 4.51
CA PHE A 148 -18.75 1.99 5.26
C PHE A 148 -20.26 2.14 5.19
N ASN A 149 -20.77 3.37 5.26
CA ASN A 149 -22.21 3.63 5.24
C ASN A 149 -22.91 3.14 3.96
N SER A 150 -22.20 3.05 2.84
CA SER A 150 -22.74 2.55 1.58
C SER A 150 -22.82 1.03 1.51
N TYR A 151 -22.09 0.32 2.39
CA TYR A 151 -21.91 -1.14 2.31
C TYR A 151 -22.30 -1.90 3.58
N LYS A 152 -22.59 -1.19 4.68
CA LYS A 152 -22.81 -1.80 5.99
C LYS A 152 -24.01 -2.76 6.07
N ASP A 153 -24.99 -2.61 5.20
CA ASP A 153 -26.26 -3.38 5.23
C ASP A 153 -26.41 -4.33 4.03
N ILE A 154 -25.34 -4.53 3.25
CA ILE A 154 -25.39 -5.38 2.06
C ILE A 154 -24.20 -6.34 2.00
N LEU A 155 -24.33 -7.37 1.14
CA LEU A 155 -23.20 -8.21 0.75
C LEU A 155 -22.38 -7.49 -0.31
N CYS A 156 -21.06 -7.35 -0.10
CA CYS A 156 -20.14 -6.85 -1.11
C CYS A 156 -18.84 -7.66 -1.14
N ASN A 157 -18.21 -7.69 -2.30
CA ASN A 157 -16.85 -8.17 -2.46
C ASN A 157 -15.87 -7.02 -2.21
N VAL A 158 -14.74 -7.33 -1.58
CA VAL A 158 -13.61 -6.40 -1.43
C VAL A 158 -12.39 -7.03 -2.08
N ILE A 159 -11.75 -6.30 -3.00
CA ILE A 159 -10.58 -6.74 -3.75
C ILE A 159 -9.50 -5.67 -3.59
N ASP A 160 -8.46 -6.00 -2.81
CA ASP A 160 -7.29 -5.13 -2.62
C ASP A 160 -6.17 -5.59 -3.55
N ILE A 161 -5.98 -4.87 -4.67
CA ILE A 161 -4.89 -5.15 -5.60
C ILE A 161 -3.65 -4.37 -5.15
N GLY A 162 -2.77 -5.06 -4.46
CA GLY A 162 -1.52 -4.53 -3.96
C GLY A 162 -0.36 -4.63 -4.95
N GLY A 163 0.86 -4.33 -4.46
CA GLY A 163 2.08 -4.52 -5.23
C GLY A 163 2.42 -5.99 -5.44
N TYR A 164 2.26 -6.82 -4.43
CA TYR A 164 2.64 -8.22 -4.45
C TYR A 164 1.45 -9.18 -4.42
N THR A 165 0.40 -8.86 -3.67
CA THR A 165 -0.79 -9.70 -3.51
C THR A 165 -2.04 -9.04 -4.05
N VAL A 166 -3.03 -9.86 -4.37
CA VAL A 166 -4.43 -9.52 -4.53
C VAL A 166 -5.18 -10.19 -3.38
N ASP A 167 -5.61 -9.40 -2.41
CA ASP A 167 -6.36 -9.88 -1.26
C ASP A 167 -7.86 -9.73 -1.52
N ILE A 168 -8.61 -10.82 -1.34
CA ILE A 168 -10.04 -10.90 -1.68
C ILE A 168 -10.84 -11.46 -0.51
N PHE A 169 -11.98 -10.86 -0.23
CA PHE A 169 -12.91 -11.33 0.80
C PHE A 169 -14.30 -10.72 0.61
N ARG A 170 -15.30 -11.31 1.28
CA ARG A 170 -16.65 -10.78 1.35
C ARG A 170 -16.90 -10.08 2.67
N VAL A 171 -17.75 -9.08 2.60
CA VAL A 171 -18.31 -8.39 3.76
C VAL A 171 -19.83 -8.46 3.64
N GLU A 172 -20.50 -8.98 4.67
CA GLU A 172 -21.94 -9.04 4.74
C GLU A 172 -22.42 -8.33 6.00
N ASN A 173 -23.32 -7.38 5.83
CA ASN A 173 -23.85 -6.56 6.94
C ASN A 173 -22.72 -5.92 7.79
N GLY A 174 -21.66 -5.43 7.11
CA GLY A 174 -20.50 -4.82 7.76
C GLY A 174 -19.52 -5.79 8.43
N ILE A 175 -19.76 -7.11 8.34
CA ILE A 175 -18.94 -8.14 8.99
C ILE A 175 -18.17 -8.92 7.93
N ILE A 176 -16.87 -9.13 8.17
CA ILE A 176 -16.03 -9.93 7.28
C ILE A 176 -16.46 -11.40 7.34
N ASP A 177 -16.74 -12.01 6.19
CA ASP A 177 -16.85 -13.45 6.06
C ASP A 177 -15.45 -14.07 6.04
N THR A 178 -15.02 -14.58 7.18
CA THR A 178 -13.67 -15.15 7.36
C THR A 178 -13.40 -16.40 6.51
N ALA A 179 -14.45 -17.09 6.08
CA ALA A 179 -14.32 -18.26 5.19
C ALA A 179 -14.03 -17.85 3.74
N SER A 180 -14.28 -16.60 3.38
CA SER A 180 -14.06 -16.04 2.05
C SER A 180 -12.73 -15.27 1.91
N CYS A 181 -11.82 -15.37 2.87
CA CYS A 181 -10.57 -14.60 2.85
C CYS A 181 -9.48 -15.36 2.09
N TYR A 182 -9.01 -14.79 0.98
CA TYR A 182 -7.94 -15.34 0.15
C TYR A 182 -6.90 -14.27 -0.18
N SER A 183 -5.67 -14.71 -0.49
CA SER A 183 -4.58 -13.85 -0.93
C SER A 183 -3.86 -14.53 -2.10
N LEU A 184 -3.90 -13.90 -3.26
CA LEU A 184 -3.25 -14.39 -4.48
C LEU A 184 -1.91 -13.69 -4.66
N PRO A 185 -0.81 -14.39 -5.02
CA PRO A 185 0.51 -13.78 -5.24
C PRO A 185 0.63 -13.14 -6.63
N ASP A 186 -0.42 -12.51 -7.10
CA ASP A 186 -0.56 -11.98 -8.45
C ASP A 186 -0.68 -10.44 -8.43
N GLY A 187 0.08 -9.74 -7.60
CA GLY A 187 0.05 -8.26 -7.54
C GLY A 187 0.71 -7.59 -8.76
N ILE A 188 0.65 -6.26 -8.81
CA ILE A 188 1.10 -5.43 -9.95
C ILE A 188 2.59 -5.63 -10.29
N ILE A 189 3.43 -5.95 -9.32
CA ILE A 189 4.85 -6.21 -9.56
C ILE A 189 5.02 -7.39 -10.54
N THR A 190 4.19 -8.43 -10.40
CA THR A 190 4.18 -9.60 -11.29
C THR A 190 3.78 -9.21 -12.72
N LEU A 191 2.71 -8.43 -12.88
CA LEU A 191 2.30 -7.91 -14.19
C LEU A 191 3.44 -7.14 -14.88
N ILE A 192 4.04 -6.17 -14.17
CA ILE A 192 5.11 -5.33 -14.72
C ILE A 192 6.33 -6.16 -15.10
N ALA A 193 6.73 -7.12 -14.24
CA ALA A 193 7.85 -8.00 -14.54
C ALA A 193 7.61 -8.85 -15.82
N ASN A 194 6.39 -9.37 -15.98
CA ASN A 194 6.01 -10.12 -17.18
C ASN A 194 6.05 -9.26 -18.44
N ILE A 195 5.54 -8.02 -18.37
CA ILE A 195 5.61 -7.06 -19.47
C ILE A 195 7.07 -6.75 -19.82
N GLN A 196 7.93 -6.49 -18.82
CA GLN A 196 9.35 -6.24 -19.05
C GLN A 196 10.04 -7.43 -19.74
N GLN A 197 9.74 -8.65 -19.32
CA GLN A 197 10.29 -9.86 -19.93
C GLN A 197 9.83 -10.02 -21.39
N GLU A 198 8.56 -9.72 -21.70
CA GLU A 198 8.06 -9.78 -23.07
C GLU A 198 8.75 -8.77 -23.98
N LEU A 199 8.85 -7.53 -23.53
CA LEU A 199 9.52 -6.46 -24.28
C LEU A 199 11.02 -6.73 -24.49
N LEU A 200 11.68 -7.41 -23.56
CA LEU A 200 13.09 -7.81 -23.70
C LEU A 200 13.31 -8.77 -24.87
N LYS A 201 12.32 -9.56 -25.30
CA LYS A 201 12.44 -10.44 -26.50
C LYS A 201 12.68 -9.63 -27.78
N THR A 202 12.23 -8.38 -27.79
CA THR A 202 12.45 -7.42 -28.90
C THR A 202 13.54 -6.39 -28.59
N ASN A 203 14.39 -6.64 -27.58
CA ASN A 203 15.43 -5.73 -27.08
C ASN A 203 14.91 -4.37 -26.56
N ILE A 204 13.64 -4.27 -26.21
CA ILE A 204 13.04 -3.06 -25.64
C ILE A 204 13.15 -3.14 -24.12
N ARG A 205 13.64 -2.05 -23.50
CA ARG A 205 13.77 -1.94 -22.05
C ARG A 205 12.98 -0.74 -21.55
N LEU A 206 11.92 -0.99 -20.81
CA LEU A 206 11.14 0.05 -20.13
C LEU A 206 11.28 -0.08 -18.62
N THR A 207 11.30 1.08 -17.96
CA THR A 207 11.21 1.15 -16.52
C THR A 207 9.77 0.83 -16.06
N GLU A 208 9.61 0.46 -14.80
CA GLU A 208 8.29 0.26 -14.21
C GLU A 208 7.39 1.49 -14.38
N THR A 209 7.93 2.70 -14.14
CA THR A 209 7.21 3.97 -14.28
C THR A 209 6.70 4.17 -15.71
N GLN A 210 7.54 3.92 -16.72
CA GLN A 210 7.15 4.04 -18.13
C GLN A 210 6.02 3.08 -18.50
N ILE A 211 6.06 1.83 -18.01
CA ILE A 211 4.99 0.86 -18.23
C ILE A 211 3.69 1.33 -17.56
N GLN A 212 3.77 1.83 -16.32
CA GLN A 212 2.60 2.37 -15.63
C GLN A 212 2.01 3.59 -16.33
N ASP A 213 2.84 4.49 -16.84
CA ASP A 213 2.39 5.66 -17.59
C ASP A 213 1.63 5.25 -18.86
N ILE A 214 2.11 4.20 -19.56
CA ILE A 214 1.42 3.65 -20.73
C ILE A 214 0.08 3.02 -20.32
N ILE A 215 0.03 2.23 -19.26
CA ILE A 215 -1.22 1.62 -18.74
C ILE A 215 -2.24 2.71 -18.39
N LEU A 216 -1.78 3.83 -17.81
CA LEU A 216 -2.62 4.96 -17.41
C LEU A 216 -2.96 5.91 -18.57
N GLY A 217 -2.36 5.72 -19.76
CA GLY A 217 -2.49 6.67 -20.86
C GLY A 217 -1.84 8.03 -20.59
N ARG A 218 -0.82 8.09 -19.72
CA ARG A 218 -0.07 9.30 -19.34
C ARG A 218 1.30 9.28 -19.98
N GLU A 219 1.36 9.29 -21.30
CA GLU A 219 2.60 9.08 -22.04
C GLU A 219 3.40 10.39 -22.18
N PRO A 220 4.42 10.66 -21.34
CA PRO A 220 5.28 11.83 -21.47
C PRO A 220 6.28 11.66 -22.64
N VAL A 221 6.47 10.43 -23.13
CA VAL A 221 7.39 10.06 -24.22
C VAL A 221 6.60 9.34 -25.30
N ILE A 222 6.95 9.59 -26.57
CA ILE A 222 6.38 8.88 -27.70
C ILE A 222 6.98 7.47 -27.72
N PHE A 223 6.16 6.47 -27.45
CA PHE A 223 6.51 5.07 -27.63
C PHE A 223 5.95 4.53 -28.95
N GLU A 224 6.62 3.55 -29.52
CA GLU A 224 6.18 2.85 -30.72
C GLU A 224 4.80 2.20 -30.50
N ALA A 225 4.00 2.15 -31.57
CA ALA A 225 2.60 1.68 -31.46
C ALA A 225 2.50 0.21 -31.04
N ASP A 226 3.45 -0.63 -31.48
CA ASP A 226 3.54 -2.05 -31.13
C ASP A 226 3.88 -2.27 -29.66
N VAL A 227 4.74 -1.43 -29.06
CA VAL A 227 5.05 -1.47 -27.61
C VAL A 227 3.81 -1.20 -26.79
N LYS A 228 3.03 -0.20 -27.17
CA LYS A 228 1.78 0.13 -26.47
C LYS A 228 0.75 -0.97 -26.60
N GLU A 229 0.65 -1.58 -27.77
CA GLU A 229 -0.30 -2.67 -28.00
C GLU A 229 0.07 -3.92 -27.20
N ILE A 230 1.36 -4.28 -27.11
CA ILE A 230 1.84 -5.37 -26.26
C ILE A 230 1.43 -5.14 -24.80
N ILE A 231 1.73 -3.94 -24.26
CA ILE A 231 1.41 -3.60 -22.87
C ILE A 231 -0.11 -3.66 -22.62
N LYS A 232 -0.90 -3.14 -23.55
CA LYS A 232 -2.36 -3.15 -23.46
C LYS A 232 -2.92 -4.57 -23.45
N ILE A 233 -2.47 -5.42 -24.38
CA ILE A 233 -2.91 -6.84 -24.46
C ILE A 233 -2.56 -7.56 -23.17
N MET A 234 -1.31 -7.48 -22.72
CA MET A 234 -0.88 -8.16 -21.48
C MET A 234 -1.61 -7.66 -20.23
N THR A 235 -1.91 -6.35 -20.17
CA THR A 235 -2.67 -5.78 -19.06
C THR A 235 -4.11 -6.28 -19.06
N ASN A 236 -4.74 -6.37 -20.23
CA ASN A 236 -6.08 -6.91 -20.38
C ASN A 236 -6.16 -8.39 -19.99
N GLU A 237 -5.23 -9.20 -20.50
CA GLU A 237 -5.12 -10.62 -20.16
C GLU A 237 -4.91 -10.83 -18.66
N TYR A 238 -4.07 -10.00 -18.04
CA TYR A 238 -3.86 -10.06 -16.60
C TYR A 238 -5.16 -9.78 -15.83
N VAL A 239 -5.92 -8.74 -16.20
CA VAL A 239 -7.17 -8.38 -15.53
C VAL A 239 -8.20 -9.50 -15.70
N GLU A 240 -8.42 -10.01 -16.92
CA GLU A 240 -9.34 -11.10 -17.17
C GLU A 240 -8.97 -12.39 -16.41
N ASN A 241 -7.68 -12.71 -16.34
CA ASN A 241 -7.17 -13.86 -15.59
C ASN A 241 -7.38 -13.71 -14.07
N ILE A 242 -7.13 -12.53 -13.51
CA ILE A 242 -7.36 -12.27 -12.07
C ILE A 242 -8.86 -12.37 -11.76
N LEU A 243 -9.72 -11.76 -12.57
CA LEU A 243 -11.16 -11.82 -12.36
C LEU A 243 -11.67 -13.25 -12.47
N ALA A 244 -11.18 -14.04 -13.45
CA ALA A 244 -11.54 -15.45 -13.58
C ALA A 244 -11.11 -16.27 -12.35
N LYS A 245 -9.88 -16.10 -11.86
CA LYS A 245 -9.43 -16.75 -10.62
C LYS A 245 -10.32 -16.38 -9.43
N ILE A 246 -10.73 -15.12 -9.30
CA ILE A 246 -11.61 -14.68 -8.21
C ILE A 246 -12.97 -15.39 -8.31
N GLU A 247 -13.51 -15.57 -9.52
CA GLU A 247 -14.75 -16.36 -9.73
C GLU A 247 -14.58 -17.83 -9.33
N GLU A 248 -13.40 -18.44 -9.57
CA GLU A 248 -13.09 -19.82 -9.14
C GLU A 248 -13.12 -20.00 -7.63
N TYR A 249 -12.82 -18.94 -6.87
CA TYR A 249 -12.98 -18.89 -5.39
C TYR A 249 -14.43 -18.64 -4.95
N GLY A 250 -15.38 -18.65 -5.87
CA GLY A 250 -16.80 -18.53 -5.60
C GLY A 250 -17.31 -17.11 -5.44
N PHE A 251 -16.54 -16.09 -5.85
CA PHE A 251 -17.00 -14.71 -5.84
C PHE A 251 -17.86 -14.41 -7.07
N GLU A 252 -19.00 -13.80 -6.84
CA GLU A 252 -19.90 -13.39 -7.90
C GLU A 252 -19.79 -11.89 -8.13
N PHE A 253 -19.39 -11.47 -9.33
CA PHE A 253 -19.30 -10.05 -9.71
C PHE A 253 -20.67 -9.39 -10.02
N ARG A 254 -21.77 -10.12 -9.77
CA ARG A 254 -23.11 -9.52 -9.68
C ARG A 254 -23.29 -8.73 -8.38
N ASN A 255 -22.56 -9.11 -7.33
CA ASN A 255 -22.53 -8.36 -6.08
C ASN A 255 -21.72 -7.07 -6.26
N PRO A 256 -22.07 -5.99 -5.56
CA PRO A 256 -21.22 -4.82 -5.47
C PRO A 256 -19.79 -5.19 -5.10
N THR A 257 -18.82 -4.68 -5.85
CA THR A 257 -17.41 -5.01 -5.67
C THR A 257 -16.62 -3.72 -5.45
N VAL A 258 -15.94 -3.65 -4.31
CA VAL A 258 -15.09 -2.52 -3.93
C VAL A 258 -13.64 -2.89 -4.26
N PHE A 259 -13.07 -2.20 -5.22
CA PHE A 259 -11.66 -2.30 -5.58
C PHE A 259 -10.84 -1.28 -4.81
N THR A 260 -9.78 -1.72 -4.17
CA THR A 260 -8.88 -0.88 -3.38
C THR A 260 -7.42 -1.22 -3.67
N GLY A 261 -6.50 -0.45 -3.12
CA GLY A 261 -5.07 -0.59 -3.38
C GLY A 261 -4.58 0.16 -4.62
N GLY A 262 -3.26 0.34 -4.69
CA GLY A 262 -2.63 1.08 -5.79
C GLY A 262 -2.75 0.39 -7.15
N GLY A 263 -2.84 -0.94 -7.15
CA GLY A 263 -3.04 -1.74 -8.35
C GLY A 263 -4.43 -1.57 -8.93
N SER A 264 -5.46 -1.48 -8.10
CA SER A 264 -6.83 -1.22 -8.55
C SER A 264 -6.94 0.10 -9.31
N MET A 265 -6.26 1.15 -8.82
CA MET A 265 -6.23 2.44 -9.49
C MET A 265 -5.48 2.41 -10.84
N LEU A 266 -4.38 1.63 -10.90
CA LEU A 266 -3.62 1.44 -12.14
C LEU A 266 -4.45 0.70 -13.20
N LEU A 267 -5.22 -0.32 -12.77
CA LEU A 267 -5.98 -1.21 -13.65
C LEU A 267 -7.43 -0.78 -13.84
N ARG A 268 -7.86 0.33 -13.22
CA ARG A 268 -9.26 0.75 -13.18
C ARG A 268 -9.94 0.70 -14.55
N LYS A 269 -9.34 1.30 -15.56
CA LYS A 269 -9.89 1.32 -16.93
C LYS A 269 -10.17 -0.10 -17.45
N TYR A 270 -9.24 -1.02 -17.29
CA TYR A 270 -9.36 -2.39 -17.78
C TYR A 270 -10.41 -3.21 -17.00
N ILE A 271 -10.53 -2.96 -15.69
CA ILE A 271 -11.57 -3.56 -14.86
C ILE A 271 -12.96 -3.04 -15.26
N GLU A 272 -13.09 -1.72 -15.50
CA GLU A 272 -14.35 -1.10 -15.94
C GLU A 272 -14.76 -1.55 -17.36
N GLU A 273 -13.79 -1.88 -18.24
CA GLU A 273 -14.02 -2.39 -19.58
C GLU A 273 -14.37 -3.89 -19.59
N SER A 274 -14.09 -4.64 -18.51
CA SER A 274 -14.43 -6.07 -18.40
C SER A 274 -15.94 -6.27 -18.28
N THR A 275 -16.47 -7.24 -19.04
CA THR A 275 -17.88 -7.62 -19.00
C THR A 275 -18.29 -8.42 -17.76
N LYS A 276 -17.32 -8.86 -16.96
CA LYS A 276 -17.55 -9.67 -15.75
C LYS A 276 -18.10 -8.83 -14.61
N VAL A 277 -17.53 -7.65 -14.38
CA VAL A 277 -17.84 -6.81 -13.22
C VAL A 277 -18.99 -5.86 -13.53
N ARG A 278 -20.11 -5.97 -12.78
CA ARG A 278 -21.30 -5.15 -13.03
C ARG A 278 -21.33 -3.85 -12.20
N TYR A 279 -20.89 -3.94 -10.96
CA TYR A 279 -20.92 -2.83 -10.00
C TYR A 279 -19.57 -2.72 -9.33
N ALA A 280 -18.73 -1.84 -9.84
CA ALA A 280 -17.39 -1.58 -9.35
C ALA A 280 -17.27 -0.20 -8.74
N ASP A 281 -16.87 -0.13 -7.47
CA ASP A 281 -16.41 1.10 -6.84
C ASP A 281 -14.90 1.03 -6.63
N PHE A 282 -14.21 2.15 -6.89
CA PHE A 282 -12.77 2.25 -6.76
C PHE A 282 -12.40 3.24 -5.67
N LEU A 283 -11.70 2.75 -4.66
CA LEU A 283 -11.16 3.59 -3.59
C LEU A 283 -9.76 4.07 -3.95
N ASP A 284 -9.41 5.27 -3.48
CA ASP A 284 -8.10 5.82 -3.74
C ASP A 284 -6.97 4.99 -3.10
N GLN A 285 -5.75 5.20 -3.54
CA GLN A 285 -4.58 4.44 -3.08
C GLN A 285 -4.23 4.67 -1.60
N PHE A 286 -4.82 5.66 -0.93
CA PHE A 286 -4.63 5.95 0.49
C PHE A 286 -5.75 5.38 1.37
N ALA A 287 -6.74 4.71 0.79
CA ALA A 287 -7.93 4.25 1.51
C ALA A 287 -7.61 3.37 2.71
N ASN A 288 -6.64 2.43 2.59
CA ASN A 288 -6.18 1.64 3.74
C ASN A 288 -5.65 2.52 4.87
N ALA A 289 -4.72 3.44 4.58
CA ALA A 289 -4.14 4.33 5.58
C ALA A 289 -5.19 5.23 6.23
N LYS A 290 -6.12 5.79 5.44
CA LYS A 290 -7.25 6.59 5.94
C LYS A 290 -8.16 5.76 6.83
N GLY A 291 -8.48 4.55 6.43
CA GLY A 291 -9.29 3.60 7.21
C GLY A 291 -8.64 3.23 8.55
N TYR A 292 -7.32 3.01 8.58
CA TYR A 292 -6.59 2.78 9.83
C TYR A 292 -6.73 3.96 10.79
N LYS A 293 -6.62 5.19 10.29
CA LYS A 293 -6.81 6.39 11.14
C LYS A 293 -8.23 6.48 11.66
N ILE A 294 -9.26 6.26 10.83
CA ILE A 294 -10.66 6.27 11.24
C ILE A 294 -10.92 5.24 12.35
N LEU A 295 -10.47 4.01 12.17
CA LEU A 295 -10.64 2.94 13.17
C LEU A 295 -9.90 3.27 14.47
N LEU A 296 -8.67 3.79 14.36
CA LEU A 296 -7.88 4.24 15.50
C LEU A 296 -8.60 5.32 16.30
N GLU A 297 -9.14 6.33 15.65
CA GLU A 297 -9.91 7.41 16.28
C GLU A 297 -11.17 6.90 16.96
N GLN A 298 -11.88 5.94 16.35
CA GLN A 298 -13.07 5.33 16.91
C GLN A 298 -12.76 4.52 18.19
N GLU A 299 -11.65 3.76 18.19
CA GLU A 299 -11.21 2.99 19.37
C GLU A 299 -10.77 3.89 20.54
N LEU A 300 -10.13 5.01 20.26
CA LEU A 300 -9.65 5.94 21.28
C LEU A 300 -10.76 6.83 21.90
N ARG A 301 -11.93 6.91 21.26
CA ARG A 301 -13.12 7.62 21.78
C ARG A 301 -13.97 6.75 22.71
N ARG A 302 -13.78 5.43 22.68
CA ARG A 302 -14.46 4.46 23.55
C ARG A 302 -13.75 4.31 24.90
#